data_306e1a7b9ca230b20b356dd993625be1
#
_entry.id   306e1a7b9ca230b20b356dd993625be1
#
_cell.length_a   1.000
_cell.length_b   1.000
_cell.length_c   1.000
_cell.angle_alpha   90.00
_cell.angle_beta   90.00
_cell.angle_gamma   90.00
#
_symmetry.space_group_name_H-M   'P 1'
#
loop_
_entity.id
_entity.type
_entity.pdbx_description
1 polymer ?
#
loop_
_entity_poly.entity_id
_entity_poly.type
_entity_poly.pdbx_seq_one_letter_code
_entity_poly.pdbx_strand_id
1 'polypeptide(L)'
;LVGVPVEKLPVIKPSSTVVGGVTREAALATGLREGTPVVIGGGDTKCTRLGANSEGNGRACLYIGTAAWTAVPSRRRHAFGATATTGAALKWITSVVGLNDPSSPGEGYAQLLAEAERVPPGAGGLLFLPHLMGERGPQPNAKATGTFFGLTLGHGRAELARAVLEGCAFHLRSILENISDAPIEEMTLVGGGAKSALWRQIIADVTGIRLLVPRVLEAGALGAAILAGVGVGIYPSEQEAADRVVKIVERREPEAERHAFYNQIYPYYLDLEGRVAPLYGEIPLKMREEEAPCA
;
A
#
# COMPACT_ATOMS: atom_id res chain seq x y z
N LEU A 1 -17.80 -14.02 20.50
CA LEU A 1 -16.84 -14.19 21.61
C LEU A 1 -16.40 -15.64 21.60
N VAL A 2 -15.10 -15.89 21.49
CA VAL A 2 -14.50 -17.21 21.20
C VAL A 2 -14.40 -18.15 22.44
N GLY A 3 -15.00 -17.77 23.62
CA GLY A 3 -15.02 -18.62 24.80
C GLY A 3 -13.65 -18.92 25.44
N VAL A 4 -12.60 -18.18 25.08
CA VAL A 4 -11.29 -18.33 25.71
C VAL A 4 -11.28 -17.56 27.02
N PRO A 5 -10.92 -18.22 28.16
CA PRO A 5 -10.79 -17.57 29.46
C PRO A 5 -9.77 -16.43 29.40
N VAL A 6 -10.12 -15.28 30.00
CA VAL A 6 -9.29 -14.07 29.93
C VAL A 6 -7.91 -14.25 30.58
N GLU A 7 -7.83 -15.09 31.61
CA GLU A 7 -6.58 -15.43 32.31
C GLU A 7 -5.58 -16.21 31.46
N LYS A 8 -6.02 -16.75 30.29
CA LYS A 8 -5.13 -17.39 29.30
C LYS A 8 -4.59 -16.43 28.27
N LEU A 9 -5.08 -15.19 28.28
CA LEU A 9 -4.60 -14.17 27.36
C LEU A 9 -3.41 -13.43 27.98
N PRO A 10 -2.45 -12.95 27.15
CA PRO A 10 -1.34 -12.16 27.65
C PRO A 10 -1.85 -10.82 28.20
N VAL A 11 -1.10 -10.25 29.14
CA VAL A 11 -1.39 -8.92 29.70
C VAL A 11 -1.20 -7.87 28.62
N ILE A 12 -2.24 -7.07 28.38
CA ILE A 12 -2.19 -5.94 27.44
C ILE A 12 -1.47 -4.76 28.12
N LYS A 13 -0.47 -4.23 27.44
CA LYS A 13 0.29 -3.04 27.89
C LYS A 13 0.47 -2.04 26.72
N PRO A 14 0.77 -0.76 26.96
CA PRO A 14 1.12 0.19 25.91
C PRO A 14 2.32 -0.30 25.08
N SER A 15 2.33 0.04 23.79
CA SER A 15 3.33 -0.40 22.82
C SER A 15 4.77 -0.01 23.20
N SER A 16 4.95 1.12 23.85
CA SER A 16 6.24 1.62 24.32
C SER A 16 6.69 1.07 25.69
N THR A 17 5.88 0.18 26.33
CA THR A 17 6.25 -0.38 27.63
C THR A 17 7.49 -1.26 27.51
N VAL A 18 8.53 -0.99 28.30
CA VAL A 18 9.67 -1.89 28.47
C VAL A 18 9.23 -3.15 29.21
N VAL A 19 9.47 -4.30 28.62
CA VAL A 19 9.05 -5.61 29.14
C VAL A 19 10.22 -6.48 29.60
N GLY A 20 11.44 -6.05 29.33
CA GLY A 20 12.66 -6.75 29.73
C GLY A 20 13.89 -6.18 29.05
N GLY A 21 14.98 -6.91 29.07
CA GLY A 21 16.21 -6.62 28.35
C GLY A 21 16.65 -7.80 27.49
N VAL A 22 17.50 -7.54 26.53
CA VAL A 22 18.14 -8.55 25.69
C VAL A 22 18.88 -9.54 26.58
N THR A 23 18.55 -10.83 26.48
CA THR A 23 19.22 -11.90 27.24
C THR A 23 20.64 -12.14 26.71
N ARG A 24 21.47 -12.79 27.50
CA ARG A 24 22.83 -13.19 27.07
C ARG A 24 22.80 -14.06 25.79
N GLU A 25 21.88 -14.99 25.72
CA GLU A 25 21.70 -15.85 24.55
C GLU A 25 21.32 -15.05 23.29
N ALA A 26 20.33 -14.16 23.43
CA ALA A 26 19.95 -13.26 22.33
C ALA A 26 21.08 -12.31 21.93
N ALA A 27 21.84 -11.78 22.88
CA ALA A 27 22.98 -10.95 22.61
C ALA A 27 24.05 -11.67 21.77
N LEU A 28 24.35 -12.92 22.09
CA LEU A 28 25.29 -13.75 21.32
C LEU A 28 24.78 -14.04 19.89
N ALA A 29 23.48 -14.28 19.74
CA ALA A 29 22.87 -14.60 18.44
C ALA A 29 22.72 -13.38 17.51
N THR A 30 22.51 -12.18 18.07
CA THR A 30 22.15 -10.97 17.30
C THR A 30 23.26 -9.92 17.26
N GLY A 31 24.28 -10.01 18.13
CA GLY A 31 25.30 -8.97 18.32
C GLY A 31 24.82 -7.75 19.11
N LEU A 32 23.57 -7.76 19.62
CA LEU A 32 23.08 -6.71 20.50
C LEU A 32 23.73 -6.81 21.90
N ARG A 33 23.81 -5.67 22.60
CA ARG A 33 24.31 -5.66 23.97
C ARG A 33 23.32 -6.33 24.91
N GLU A 34 23.80 -7.23 25.78
CA GLU A 34 23.01 -7.79 26.86
C GLU A 34 22.43 -6.68 27.76
N GLY A 35 21.15 -6.83 28.16
CA GLY A 35 20.42 -5.85 28.95
C GLY A 35 19.85 -4.68 28.15
N THR A 36 20.08 -4.59 26.84
CA THR A 36 19.40 -3.56 26.01
C THR A 36 17.89 -3.64 26.22
N PRO A 37 17.21 -2.53 26.59
CA PRO A 37 15.76 -2.54 26.84
C PRO A 37 14.96 -3.02 25.64
N VAL A 38 13.97 -3.87 25.89
CA VAL A 38 13.04 -4.39 24.88
C VAL A 38 11.63 -3.87 25.19
N VAL A 39 11.01 -3.20 24.25
CA VAL A 39 9.61 -2.72 24.34
C VAL A 39 8.67 -3.72 23.70
N ILE A 40 7.37 -3.67 24.06
CA ILE A 40 6.35 -4.52 23.45
C ILE A 40 6.31 -4.35 21.93
N GLY A 41 6.44 -3.11 21.44
CA GLY A 41 6.27 -2.79 20.03
C GLY A 41 4.81 -2.67 19.63
N GLY A 42 4.55 -2.71 18.32
CA GLY A 42 3.22 -2.61 17.74
C GLY A 42 3.08 -3.49 16.51
N GLY A 43 1.84 -3.77 16.09
CA GLY A 43 1.59 -4.38 14.78
C GLY A 43 2.08 -3.49 13.63
N ASP A 44 2.25 -4.10 12.46
CA ASP A 44 2.75 -3.44 11.25
C ASP A 44 2.00 -2.14 10.90
N THR A 45 0.66 -2.18 10.92
CA THR A 45 -0.18 -1.02 10.64
C THR A 45 0.05 0.13 11.64
N LYS A 46 0.13 -0.17 12.94
CA LYS A 46 0.41 0.86 13.95
C LYS A 46 1.80 1.46 13.74
N CYS A 47 2.81 0.62 13.61
CA CYS A 47 4.18 1.09 13.40
C CYS A 47 4.30 1.91 12.10
N THR A 48 3.67 1.46 11.01
CA THR A 48 3.70 2.19 9.74
C THR A 48 3.01 3.55 9.85
N ARG A 49 1.83 3.63 10.48
CA ARG A 49 1.13 4.90 10.67
C ARG A 49 1.90 5.86 11.56
N LEU A 50 2.53 5.36 12.60
CA LEU A 50 3.39 6.16 13.50
C LEU A 50 4.61 6.68 12.75
N GLY A 51 5.33 5.82 12.02
CA GLY A 51 6.50 6.21 11.22
C GLY A 51 6.16 7.05 9.99
N ALA A 52 4.89 7.07 9.56
CA ALA A 52 4.36 7.98 8.53
C ALA A 52 3.86 9.31 9.12
N ASN A 53 3.84 9.47 10.42
CA ASN A 53 3.23 10.59 11.16
C ASN A 53 1.77 10.83 10.73
N SER A 54 0.98 9.77 10.63
CA SER A 54 -0.43 9.82 10.28
C SER A 54 -1.35 9.40 11.44
N GLU A 55 -0.77 8.96 12.56
CA GLU A 55 -1.51 8.62 13.76
C GLU A 55 -1.68 9.88 14.63
N GLY A 56 -2.91 10.22 14.99
CA GLY A 56 -3.20 11.34 15.88
C GLY A 56 -3.31 12.74 15.25
N ASN A 57 -2.87 12.94 14.01
CA ASN A 57 -2.93 14.25 13.34
C ASN A 57 -4.01 14.39 12.24
N GLY A 58 -4.94 13.42 12.18
CA GLY A 58 -6.06 13.47 11.25
C GLY A 58 -5.71 13.20 9.79
N ARG A 59 -4.50 12.70 9.49
CA ARG A 59 -4.05 12.39 8.12
C ARG A 59 -4.36 10.94 7.72
N ALA A 60 -4.69 10.75 6.47
CA ALA A 60 -4.74 9.42 5.88
C ALA A 60 -3.32 8.86 5.67
N CYS A 61 -3.20 7.54 5.68
CA CYS A 61 -1.97 6.83 5.36
C CYS A 61 -2.24 5.82 4.25
N LEU A 62 -1.41 5.84 3.22
CA LEU A 62 -1.39 4.83 2.15
C LEU A 62 -0.03 4.14 2.15
N TYR A 63 -0.04 2.84 2.36
CA TYR A 63 1.12 1.97 2.20
C TYR A 63 1.00 1.19 0.89
N ILE A 64 2.04 1.22 0.06
CA ILE A 64 2.12 0.43 -1.17
C ILE A 64 3.36 -0.47 -1.10
N GLY A 65 3.11 -1.76 -0.84
CA GLY A 65 4.04 -2.87 -0.98
C GLY A 65 3.61 -3.79 -2.11
N THR A 66 3.75 -5.10 -1.95
CA THR A 66 3.18 -6.14 -2.83
C THR A 66 1.66 -5.96 -2.94
N ALA A 67 0.99 -5.87 -1.82
CA ALA A 67 -0.36 -5.38 -1.64
C ALA A 67 -0.33 -3.89 -1.26
N ALA A 68 -1.49 -3.25 -1.14
CA ALA A 68 -1.59 -1.93 -0.53
C ALA A 68 -2.66 -1.94 0.56
N TRP A 69 -2.52 -1.00 1.50
CA TRP A 69 -3.57 -0.70 2.45
C TRP A 69 -3.62 0.80 2.72
N THR A 70 -4.79 1.27 3.07
CA THR A 70 -5.03 2.64 3.46
C THR A 70 -5.78 2.69 4.79
N ALA A 71 -5.40 3.64 5.63
CA ALA A 71 -6.10 3.97 6.86
C ALA A 71 -6.46 5.45 6.83
N VAL A 72 -7.74 5.75 7.01
CA VAL A 72 -8.24 7.13 7.02
C VAL A 72 -8.74 7.51 8.41
N PRO A 73 -8.66 8.80 8.79
CA PRO A 73 -9.31 9.30 9.99
C PRO A 73 -10.81 9.04 9.88
N SER A 74 -11.42 8.49 10.91
CA SER A 74 -12.85 8.23 10.94
C SER A 74 -13.40 8.45 12.34
N ARG A 75 -14.63 8.95 12.43
CA ARG A 75 -15.39 9.04 13.70
C ARG A 75 -15.65 7.65 14.29
N ARG A 76 -15.60 6.59 13.48
CA ARG A 76 -15.79 5.19 13.85
C ARG A 76 -14.47 4.43 14.05
N ARG A 77 -13.57 4.94 14.84
CA ARG A 77 -12.31 4.36 15.30
C ARG A 77 -11.26 3.94 14.28
N HIS A 78 -11.46 3.50 13.09
CA HIS A 78 -10.47 3.23 12.01
C HIS A 78 -11.22 2.75 10.78
N ALA A 79 -11.32 3.61 9.79
CA ALA A 79 -11.66 3.15 8.46
C ALA A 79 -10.36 2.62 7.82
N PHE A 80 -10.37 1.36 7.48
CA PHE A 80 -9.25 0.64 6.90
C PHE A 80 -9.70 -0.10 5.65
N GLY A 81 -8.91 -0.03 4.61
CA GLY A 81 -9.11 -0.78 3.39
C GLY A 81 -7.80 -1.33 2.86
N ALA A 82 -7.85 -2.47 2.21
CA ALA A 82 -6.67 -3.13 1.67
C ALA A 82 -6.96 -3.75 0.30
N THR A 83 -5.95 -3.82 -0.56
CA THR A 83 -5.98 -4.56 -1.81
C THR A 83 -5.20 -5.86 -1.64
N ALA A 84 -5.46 -6.86 -2.49
CA ALA A 84 -4.61 -8.04 -2.57
C ALA A 84 -3.37 -7.80 -3.46
N THR A 85 -3.52 -6.95 -4.48
CA THR A 85 -2.50 -6.78 -5.52
C THR A 85 -2.34 -5.31 -5.89
N THR A 86 -1.17 -4.74 -5.69
CA THR A 86 -0.82 -3.37 -6.10
C THR A 86 0.61 -3.35 -6.65
N GLY A 87 1.65 -3.35 -5.82
CA GLY A 87 3.02 -3.46 -6.30
C GLY A 87 3.31 -4.79 -7.00
N ALA A 88 2.60 -5.87 -6.61
CA ALA A 88 2.67 -7.15 -7.31
C ALA A 88 2.18 -7.05 -8.76
N ALA A 89 1.18 -6.21 -9.07
CA ALA A 89 0.71 -6.02 -10.44
C ALA A 89 1.81 -5.39 -11.32
N LEU A 90 2.55 -4.42 -10.80
CA LEU A 90 3.71 -3.86 -11.52
C LEU A 90 4.82 -4.88 -11.69
N LYS A 91 5.11 -5.69 -10.67
CA LYS A 91 6.07 -6.78 -10.75
C LYS A 91 5.65 -7.81 -11.81
N TRP A 92 4.40 -8.20 -11.80
CA TRP A 92 3.84 -9.15 -12.76
C TRP A 92 3.96 -8.63 -14.20
N ILE A 93 3.51 -7.40 -14.50
CA ILE A 93 3.61 -6.88 -15.87
C ILE A 93 5.05 -6.73 -16.33
N THR A 94 5.98 -6.33 -15.45
CA THR A 94 7.42 -6.27 -15.78
C THR A 94 7.95 -7.63 -16.23
N SER A 95 7.51 -8.71 -15.59
CA SER A 95 7.86 -10.09 -15.96
C SER A 95 7.19 -10.49 -17.27
N VAL A 96 5.90 -10.20 -17.45
CA VAL A 96 5.14 -10.55 -18.66
C VAL A 96 5.73 -9.93 -19.92
N VAL A 97 6.22 -8.68 -19.82
CA VAL A 97 6.83 -7.97 -20.96
C VAL A 97 8.34 -8.26 -21.12
N GLY A 98 8.88 -9.26 -20.40
CA GLY A 98 10.24 -9.73 -20.56
C GLY A 98 11.33 -8.81 -19.97
N LEU A 99 10.99 -7.93 -19.04
CA LEU A 99 11.93 -6.99 -18.41
C LEU A 99 12.40 -7.45 -17.01
N ASN A 100 12.19 -8.71 -16.64
CA ASN A 100 12.60 -9.25 -15.34
C ASN A 100 13.94 -9.99 -15.48
N ASP A 101 15.05 -9.26 -15.56
CA ASP A 101 16.40 -9.83 -15.61
C ASP A 101 16.92 -10.01 -14.16
N PRO A 102 17.19 -11.26 -13.72
CA PRO A 102 17.75 -11.54 -12.40
C PRO A 102 19.15 -10.95 -12.18
N SER A 103 19.92 -10.70 -13.26
CA SER A 103 21.26 -10.11 -13.17
C SER A 103 21.26 -8.60 -12.92
N SER A 104 20.14 -7.93 -13.22
CA SER A 104 19.98 -6.49 -13.09
C SER A 104 18.68 -6.16 -12.30
N PRO A 105 18.59 -6.51 -10.99
CA PRO A 105 17.39 -6.30 -10.21
C PRO A 105 16.98 -4.82 -10.17
N GLY A 106 15.78 -4.53 -10.66
CA GLY A 106 15.21 -3.18 -10.64
C GLY A 106 15.38 -2.35 -11.92
N GLU A 107 16.31 -2.69 -12.83
CA GLU A 107 16.47 -1.98 -14.11
C GLU A 107 15.21 -2.11 -14.98
N GLY A 108 14.63 -3.29 -15.07
CA GLY A 108 13.39 -3.52 -15.80
C GLY A 108 12.22 -2.69 -15.30
N TYR A 109 12.13 -2.46 -13.98
CA TYR A 109 11.15 -1.52 -13.42
C TYR A 109 11.40 -0.09 -13.87
N ALA A 110 12.65 0.37 -13.78
CA ALA A 110 12.99 1.73 -14.15
C ALA A 110 12.72 1.98 -15.64
N GLN A 111 13.08 1.02 -16.50
CA GLN A 111 12.80 1.07 -17.92
C GLN A 111 11.30 1.12 -18.19
N LEU A 112 10.51 0.21 -17.63
CA LEU A 112 9.08 0.12 -17.86
C LEU A 112 8.35 1.38 -17.38
N LEU A 113 8.75 1.93 -16.24
CA LEU A 113 8.21 3.18 -15.71
C LEU A 113 8.54 4.38 -16.62
N ALA A 114 9.77 4.44 -17.14
CA ALA A 114 10.16 5.51 -18.08
C ALA A 114 9.40 5.42 -19.42
N GLU A 115 9.07 4.22 -19.88
CA GLU A 115 8.23 4.04 -21.07
C GLU A 115 6.76 4.42 -20.76
N ALA A 116 6.20 3.99 -19.64
CA ALA A 116 4.85 4.32 -19.21
C ALA A 116 4.64 5.83 -18.96
N GLU A 117 5.70 6.54 -18.55
CA GLU A 117 5.66 8.01 -18.35
C GLU A 117 5.38 8.78 -19.64
N ARG A 118 5.81 8.25 -20.80
CA ARG A 118 5.59 8.85 -22.11
C ARG A 118 4.17 8.64 -22.65
N VAL A 119 3.44 7.70 -22.09
CA VAL A 119 2.05 7.41 -22.45
C VAL A 119 1.14 8.46 -21.79
N PRO A 120 0.27 9.12 -22.56
CA PRO A 120 -0.69 10.06 -21.99
C PRO A 120 -1.62 9.40 -20.95
N PRO A 121 -2.21 10.18 -20.03
CA PRO A 121 -3.25 9.69 -19.13
C PRO A 121 -4.36 8.94 -19.86
N GLY A 122 -4.85 7.86 -19.25
CA GLY A 122 -5.88 6.99 -19.83
C GLY A 122 -5.33 5.85 -20.67
N ALA A 123 -4.00 5.67 -20.75
CA ALA A 123 -3.34 4.52 -21.36
C ALA A 123 -3.88 4.15 -22.77
N GLY A 124 -4.26 5.15 -23.59
CA GLY A 124 -4.85 4.93 -24.91
C GLY A 124 -6.27 4.33 -24.89
N GLY A 125 -6.99 4.44 -23.78
CA GLY A 125 -8.32 3.83 -23.57
C GLY A 125 -8.30 2.44 -22.96
N LEU A 126 -7.11 1.99 -22.49
CA LEU A 126 -6.94 0.69 -21.87
C LEU A 126 -7.21 0.77 -20.37
N LEU A 127 -8.16 -0.04 -19.87
CA LEU A 127 -8.45 -0.18 -18.44
C LEU A 127 -7.86 -1.49 -17.89
N PHE A 128 -7.45 -1.45 -16.63
CA PHE A 128 -6.93 -2.62 -15.92
C PHE A 128 -7.58 -2.79 -14.54
N LEU A 129 -8.17 -3.96 -14.29
CA LEU A 129 -8.64 -4.38 -12.96
C LEU A 129 -7.54 -5.19 -12.27
N PRO A 130 -7.00 -4.76 -11.10
CA PRO A 130 -5.77 -5.31 -10.53
C PRO A 130 -5.96 -6.59 -9.69
N HIS A 131 -7.05 -7.33 -9.85
CA HIS A 131 -7.43 -8.44 -8.97
C HIS A 131 -6.67 -9.76 -9.24
N LEU A 132 -5.34 -9.69 -9.51
CA LEU A 132 -4.51 -10.86 -9.89
C LEU A 132 -4.39 -11.92 -8.79
N MET A 133 -4.65 -11.57 -7.52
CA MET A 133 -4.60 -12.47 -6.36
C MET A 133 -5.92 -12.47 -5.58
N GLY A 134 -7.04 -12.28 -6.27
CA GLY A 134 -8.31 -12.00 -5.62
C GLY A 134 -8.40 -10.57 -5.11
N GLU A 135 -9.43 -10.27 -4.33
CA GLU A 135 -9.67 -8.96 -3.76
C GLU A 135 -9.93 -9.01 -2.25
N ARG A 136 -9.30 -8.10 -1.51
CA ARG A 136 -9.45 -7.92 -0.06
C ARG A 136 -10.29 -6.72 0.30
N GLY A 137 -10.54 -5.82 -0.67
CA GLY A 137 -11.16 -4.52 -0.53
C GLY A 137 -12.49 -4.48 0.19
N PRO A 138 -13.29 -3.42 0.06
CA PRO A 138 -14.55 -3.27 0.79
C PRO A 138 -15.52 -4.45 0.54
N GLN A 139 -15.39 -5.10 -0.61
CA GLN A 139 -16.15 -6.31 -0.99
C GLN A 139 -15.16 -7.45 -1.29
N PRO A 140 -14.73 -8.21 -0.27
CA PRO A 140 -13.76 -9.28 -0.45
C PRO A 140 -14.27 -10.33 -1.45
N ASN A 141 -13.42 -10.68 -2.43
CA ASN A 141 -13.71 -11.75 -3.39
C ASN A 141 -12.42 -12.50 -3.75
N ALA A 142 -12.22 -13.65 -3.14
CA ALA A 142 -11.06 -14.50 -3.40
C ALA A 142 -11.02 -15.07 -4.82
N LYS A 143 -12.15 -15.05 -5.55
CA LYS A 143 -12.25 -15.54 -6.93
C LYS A 143 -12.04 -14.43 -7.96
N ALA A 144 -11.92 -13.17 -7.56
CA ALA A 144 -11.66 -12.07 -8.48
C ALA A 144 -10.34 -12.28 -9.21
N THR A 145 -10.32 -11.90 -10.49
CA THR A 145 -9.14 -12.03 -11.38
C THR A 145 -8.87 -10.73 -12.11
N GLY A 146 -7.59 -10.50 -12.46
CA GLY A 146 -7.19 -9.32 -13.21
C GLY A 146 -7.78 -9.31 -14.63
N THR A 147 -8.08 -8.12 -15.14
CA THR A 147 -8.67 -7.93 -16.47
C THR A 147 -8.06 -6.72 -17.16
N PHE A 148 -7.65 -6.88 -18.42
CA PHE A 148 -7.43 -5.77 -19.35
C PHE A 148 -8.64 -5.62 -20.25
N PHE A 149 -9.16 -4.42 -20.36
CA PHE A 149 -10.29 -4.09 -21.23
C PHE A 149 -9.93 -2.95 -22.19
N GLY A 150 -10.31 -3.08 -23.46
CA GLY A 150 -10.03 -2.07 -24.47
C GLY A 150 -8.75 -2.30 -25.28
N LEU A 151 -8.15 -3.49 -25.24
CA LEU A 151 -6.95 -3.84 -26.03
C LEU A 151 -7.19 -3.70 -27.52
N THR A 152 -6.23 -3.08 -28.21
CA THR A 152 -6.14 -2.97 -29.66
C THR A 152 -4.72 -3.32 -30.13
N LEU A 153 -4.51 -3.46 -31.43
CA LEU A 153 -3.17 -3.68 -32.01
C LEU A 153 -2.19 -2.49 -31.82
N GLY A 154 -2.71 -1.32 -31.44
CA GLY A 154 -1.92 -0.13 -31.16
C GLY A 154 -1.31 -0.10 -29.75
N HIS A 155 -1.72 -0.99 -28.86
CA HIS A 155 -1.19 -1.01 -27.49
C HIS A 155 0.05 -1.88 -27.39
N GLY A 156 1.13 -1.30 -26.87
CA GLY A 156 2.37 -1.98 -26.53
C GLY A 156 2.58 -2.09 -25.02
N ARG A 157 3.80 -2.47 -24.64
CA ARG A 157 4.15 -2.66 -23.22
C ARG A 157 4.06 -1.37 -22.39
N ALA A 158 4.28 -0.21 -23.01
CA ALA A 158 4.18 1.08 -22.34
C ALA A 158 2.74 1.39 -21.89
N GLU A 159 1.77 1.17 -22.78
CA GLU A 159 0.35 1.34 -22.50
C GLU A 159 -0.14 0.31 -21.48
N LEU A 160 0.30 -0.95 -21.59
CA LEU A 160 0.00 -1.99 -20.59
C LEU A 160 0.50 -1.59 -19.19
N ALA A 161 1.73 -1.11 -19.08
CA ALA A 161 2.29 -0.66 -17.81
C ALA A 161 1.56 0.56 -17.27
N ARG A 162 1.25 1.53 -18.12
CA ARG A 162 0.46 2.71 -17.75
C ARG A 162 -0.92 2.32 -17.23
N ALA A 163 -1.63 1.44 -17.91
CA ALA A 163 -2.93 0.95 -17.49
C ALA A 163 -2.86 0.21 -16.13
N VAL A 164 -1.79 -0.55 -15.86
CA VAL A 164 -1.57 -1.20 -14.56
C VAL A 164 -1.42 -0.17 -13.45
N LEU A 165 -0.61 0.88 -13.65
CA LEU A 165 -0.43 1.95 -12.66
C LEU A 165 -1.74 2.70 -12.39
N GLU A 166 -2.48 3.05 -13.45
CA GLU A 166 -3.77 3.75 -13.37
C GLU A 166 -4.86 2.88 -12.76
N GLY A 167 -4.96 1.60 -13.17
CA GLY A 167 -5.94 0.64 -12.63
C GLY A 167 -5.76 0.41 -11.14
N CYS A 168 -4.50 0.28 -10.67
CA CYS A 168 -4.21 0.23 -9.23
C CYS A 168 -4.64 1.53 -8.52
N ALA A 169 -4.43 2.69 -9.13
CA ALA A 169 -4.83 3.97 -8.54
C ALA A 169 -6.35 4.13 -8.50
N PHE A 170 -7.09 3.71 -9.55
CA PHE A 170 -8.56 3.68 -9.55
C PHE A 170 -9.11 2.77 -8.46
N HIS A 171 -8.50 1.59 -8.28
CA HIS A 171 -8.91 0.68 -7.22
C HIS A 171 -8.65 1.26 -5.82
N LEU A 172 -7.51 1.91 -5.60
CA LEU A 172 -7.24 2.64 -4.36
C LEU A 172 -8.26 3.75 -4.12
N ARG A 173 -8.65 4.50 -5.16
CA ARG A 173 -9.70 5.50 -5.08
C ARG A 173 -11.03 4.90 -4.66
N SER A 174 -11.45 3.79 -5.25
CA SER A 174 -12.71 3.12 -4.88
C SER A 174 -12.72 2.69 -3.41
N ILE A 175 -11.57 2.19 -2.90
CA ILE A 175 -11.44 1.85 -1.50
C ILE A 175 -11.57 3.10 -0.61
N LEU A 176 -10.84 4.19 -0.93
CA LEU A 176 -10.89 5.43 -0.16
C LEU A 176 -12.31 6.01 -0.08
N GLU A 177 -13.03 6.03 -1.20
CA GLU A 177 -14.41 6.50 -1.27
C GLU A 177 -15.39 5.64 -0.44
N ASN A 178 -15.12 4.32 -0.35
CA ASN A 178 -15.97 3.41 0.43
C ASN A 178 -15.69 3.46 1.94
N ILE A 179 -14.48 3.77 2.37
CA ILE A 179 -14.11 3.74 3.80
C ILE A 179 -14.12 5.12 4.46
N SER A 180 -14.07 6.21 3.69
CA SER A 180 -14.03 7.56 4.24
C SER A 180 -15.43 8.11 4.47
N ASP A 181 -15.64 8.71 5.65
CA ASP A 181 -16.87 9.43 6.00
C ASP A 181 -16.74 10.96 5.85
N ALA A 182 -15.59 11.42 5.35
CA ALA A 182 -15.29 12.83 5.10
C ALA A 182 -14.24 12.98 3.98
N PRO A 183 -14.17 14.13 3.31
CA PRO A 183 -13.13 14.42 2.34
C PRO A 183 -11.72 14.26 2.93
N ILE A 184 -10.81 13.65 2.18
CA ILE A 184 -9.41 13.48 2.52
C ILE A 184 -8.61 14.54 1.74
N GLU A 185 -8.00 15.50 2.44
CA GLU A 185 -7.21 16.55 1.80
C GLU A 185 -5.76 16.13 1.58
N GLU A 186 -5.19 15.39 2.56
CA GLU A 186 -3.79 14.96 2.55
C GLU A 186 -3.66 13.50 2.94
N MET A 187 -2.74 12.81 2.29
CA MET A 187 -2.44 11.40 2.57
C MET A 187 -0.92 11.17 2.56
N THR A 188 -0.38 10.59 3.63
CA THR A 188 1.03 10.19 3.66
C THR A 188 1.21 8.89 2.89
N LEU A 189 2.06 8.89 1.87
CA LEU A 189 2.37 7.72 1.04
C LEU A 189 3.73 7.13 1.44
N VAL A 190 3.73 5.84 1.78
CA VAL A 190 4.91 5.10 2.22
C VAL A 190 5.01 3.73 1.54
N GLY A 191 6.11 3.04 1.74
CA GLY A 191 6.39 1.73 1.14
C GLY A 191 7.07 1.81 -0.22
N GLY A 192 7.31 0.65 -0.84
CA GLY A 192 8.07 0.54 -2.10
C GLY A 192 7.46 1.29 -3.28
N GLY A 193 6.13 1.32 -3.39
CA GLY A 193 5.44 2.05 -4.46
C GLY A 193 5.65 3.56 -4.41
N ALA A 194 5.95 4.11 -3.24
CA ALA A 194 6.28 5.52 -3.08
C ALA A 194 7.60 5.94 -3.74
N LYS A 195 8.44 5.01 -4.19
CA LYS A 195 9.71 5.32 -4.88
C LYS A 195 9.49 5.85 -6.31
N SER A 196 8.38 5.49 -6.97
CA SER A 196 8.09 5.93 -8.33
C SER A 196 7.45 7.32 -8.35
N ALA A 197 8.13 8.30 -8.95
CA ALA A 197 7.59 9.64 -9.14
C ALA A 197 6.34 9.65 -10.03
N LEU A 198 6.35 8.85 -11.10
CA LEU A 198 5.21 8.66 -11.98
C LEU A 198 3.99 8.13 -11.21
N TRP A 199 4.19 7.08 -10.42
CA TRP A 199 3.06 6.47 -9.70
C TRP A 199 2.49 7.39 -8.61
N ARG A 200 3.36 8.15 -7.92
CA ARG A 200 2.92 9.20 -6.99
C ARG A 200 2.00 10.21 -7.68
N GLN A 201 2.39 10.68 -8.88
CA GLN A 201 1.58 11.63 -9.64
C GLN A 201 0.25 11.01 -10.08
N ILE A 202 0.26 9.80 -10.64
CA ILE A 202 -0.97 9.10 -11.05
C ILE A 202 -1.93 8.94 -9.86
N ILE A 203 -1.42 8.54 -8.70
CA ILE A 203 -2.26 8.37 -7.50
C ILE A 203 -2.85 9.71 -7.07
N ALA A 204 -2.06 10.78 -7.02
CA ALA A 204 -2.56 12.12 -6.71
C ALA A 204 -3.64 12.57 -7.70
N ASP A 205 -3.37 12.42 -9.00
CA ASP A 205 -4.28 12.85 -10.07
C ASP A 205 -5.59 12.03 -10.09
N VAL A 206 -5.51 10.71 -9.86
CA VAL A 206 -6.69 9.84 -9.84
C VAL A 206 -7.55 10.08 -8.60
N THR A 207 -6.91 10.23 -7.43
CA THR A 207 -7.64 10.38 -6.16
C THR A 207 -8.08 11.82 -5.88
N GLY A 208 -7.41 12.83 -6.47
CA GLY A 208 -7.59 14.24 -6.15
C GLY A 208 -7.01 14.61 -4.78
N ILE A 209 -6.19 13.76 -4.17
CA ILE A 209 -5.63 13.92 -2.82
C ILE A 209 -4.17 14.34 -2.91
N ARG A 210 -3.77 15.35 -2.13
CA ARG A 210 -2.36 15.73 -1.97
C ARG A 210 -1.60 14.60 -1.28
N LEU A 211 -0.49 14.15 -1.87
CA LEU A 211 0.38 13.15 -1.27
C LEU A 211 1.55 13.80 -0.54
N LEU A 212 1.80 13.32 0.67
CA LEU A 212 2.96 13.66 1.49
C LEU A 212 3.93 12.48 1.46
N VAL A 213 5.16 12.70 0.99
CA VAL A 213 6.18 11.65 0.90
C VAL A 213 7.24 11.91 1.96
N PRO A 214 7.38 11.04 2.97
CA PRO A 214 8.41 11.19 3.98
C PRO A 214 9.77 10.75 3.45
N ARG A 215 10.84 11.25 4.09
CA ARG A 215 12.23 10.85 3.78
C ARG A 215 12.46 9.34 3.96
N VAL A 216 11.87 8.75 5.01
CA VAL A 216 11.96 7.32 5.32
C VAL A 216 10.69 6.63 4.84
N LEU A 217 10.81 5.85 3.77
CA LEU A 217 9.68 5.11 3.19
C LEU A 217 9.38 3.79 3.92
N GLU A 218 10.37 3.25 4.65
CA GLU A 218 10.23 2.08 5.53
C GLU A 218 9.62 2.51 6.88
N ALA A 219 8.43 3.10 6.80
CA ALA A 219 7.76 3.73 7.93
C ALA A 219 7.49 2.75 9.09
N GLY A 220 7.26 1.46 8.80
CA GLY A 220 7.08 0.43 9.84
C GLY A 220 8.30 0.30 10.76
N ALA A 221 9.49 0.27 10.18
CA ALA A 221 10.74 0.22 10.94
C ALA A 221 10.97 1.51 11.75
N LEU A 222 10.68 2.68 11.14
CA LEU A 222 10.79 3.95 11.85
C LEU A 222 9.80 4.04 13.02
N GLY A 223 8.56 3.57 12.84
CA GLY A 223 7.57 3.54 13.92
C GLY A 223 7.98 2.62 15.07
N ALA A 224 8.54 1.45 14.77
CA ALA A 224 9.10 0.57 15.78
C ALA A 224 10.23 1.25 16.56
N ALA A 225 11.14 1.98 15.87
CA ALA A 225 12.21 2.76 16.51
C ALA A 225 11.66 3.90 17.38
N ILE A 226 10.58 4.58 16.94
CA ILE A 226 9.88 5.59 17.74
C ILE A 226 9.36 4.98 19.04
N LEU A 227 8.67 3.82 18.97
CA LEU A 227 8.16 3.12 20.16
C LEU A 227 9.28 2.78 21.14
N ALA A 228 10.42 2.30 20.63
CA ALA A 228 11.59 2.02 21.46
C ALA A 228 12.12 3.29 22.13
N GLY A 229 12.25 4.38 21.36
CA GLY A 229 12.73 5.68 21.88
C GLY A 229 11.84 6.27 22.97
N VAL A 230 10.50 6.11 22.84
CA VAL A 230 9.55 6.51 23.89
C VAL A 230 9.70 5.62 25.12
N GLY A 231 9.82 4.29 24.92
CA GLY A 231 9.95 3.33 26.02
C GLY A 231 11.18 3.54 26.90
N VAL A 232 12.27 4.04 26.32
CA VAL A 232 13.50 4.36 27.08
C VAL A 232 13.63 5.84 27.44
N GLY A 233 12.57 6.65 27.24
CA GLY A 233 12.52 8.05 27.67
C GLY A 233 13.30 9.04 26.79
N ILE A 234 13.70 8.66 25.56
CA ILE A 234 14.33 9.60 24.59
C ILE A 234 13.28 10.63 24.10
N TYR A 235 12.03 10.20 23.98
CA TYR A 235 10.90 11.04 23.58
C TYR A 235 9.80 10.98 24.64
N PRO A 236 9.12 12.11 24.92
CA PRO A 236 8.05 12.18 25.91
C PRO A 236 6.80 11.39 25.48
N SER A 237 6.50 11.33 24.16
CA SER A 237 5.34 10.68 23.61
C SER A 237 5.58 10.19 22.17
N GLU A 238 4.72 9.28 21.70
CA GLU A 238 4.74 8.76 20.32
C GLU A 238 4.54 9.90 19.31
N GLN A 239 3.59 10.80 19.58
CA GLN A 239 3.28 11.92 18.69
C GLN A 239 4.43 12.93 18.60
N GLU A 240 5.00 13.34 19.71
CA GLU A 240 6.16 14.26 19.70
C GLU A 240 7.37 13.65 19.00
N ALA A 241 7.60 12.35 19.20
CA ALA A 241 8.65 11.63 18.49
C ALA A 241 8.40 11.66 16.98
N ALA A 242 7.18 11.31 16.55
CA ALA A 242 6.81 11.31 15.13
C ALA A 242 6.97 12.70 14.51
N ASP A 243 6.48 13.76 15.15
CA ASP A 243 6.61 15.14 14.68
C ASP A 243 8.10 15.57 14.56
N ARG A 244 8.93 15.08 15.45
CA ARG A 244 10.36 15.41 15.48
C ARG A 244 11.16 14.67 14.42
N VAL A 245 10.88 13.38 14.17
CA VAL A 245 11.73 12.53 13.32
C VAL A 245 11.22 12.34 11.91
N VAL A 246 9.90 12.38 11.70
CA VAL A 246 9.32 12.23 10.36
C VAL A 246 9.43 13.55 9.60
N LYS A 247 10.17 13.52 8.49
CA LYS A 247 10.39 14.69 7.63
C LYS A 247 9.75 14.45 6.27
N ILE A 248 8.73 15.24 5.94
CA ILE A 248 8.15 15.26 4.60
C ILE A 248 9.15 15.95 3.67
N VAL A 249 9.58 15.24 2.64
CA VAL A 249 10.55 15.72 1.65
C VAL A 249 9.92 16.09 0.32
N GLU A 250 8.69 15.63 0.07
CA GLU A 250 7.94 15.96 -1.12
C GLU A 250 6.45 16.12 -0.78
N ARG A 251 5.82 17.10 -1.45
CA ARG A 251 4.37 17.25 -1.53
C ARG A 251 3.98 17.14 -2.98
N ARG A 252 3.09 16.22 -3.30
CA ARG A 252 2.63 15.98 -4.65
C ARG A 252 1.18 16.40 -4.75
N GLU A 253 0.94 17.53 -5.44
CA GLU A 253 -0.40 18.02 -5.71
C GLU A 253 -1.02 17.26 -6.89
N PRO A 254 -2.33 17.00 -6.88
CA PRO A 254 -3.04 16.57 -8.08
C PRO A 254 -3.03 17.68 -9.14
N GLU A 255 -2.76 17.32 -10.39
CA GLU A 255 -2.87 18.26 -11.51
C GLU A 255 -4.34 18.37 -11.94
N ALA A 256 -4.91 19.55 -11.86
CA ALA A 256 -6.35 19.78 -12.05
C ALA A 256 -6.89 19.23 -13.38
N GLU A 257 -6.17 19.43 -14.49
CA GLU A 257 -6.57 18.92 -15.82
C GLU A 257 -6.56 17.38 -15.84
N ARG A 258 -5.52 16.75 -15.28
CA ARG A 258 -5.42 15.28 -15.22
C ARG A 258 -6.46 14.69 -14.27
N HIS A 259 -6.70 15.33 -13.14
CA HIS A 259 -7.75 14.92 -12.22
C HIS A 259 -9.13 14.97 -12.89
N ALA A 260 -9.44 16.07 -13.59
CA ALA A 260 -10.68 16.21 -14.35
C ALA A 260 -10.82 15.13 -15.44
N PHE A 261 -9.73 14.80 -16.13
CA PHE A 261 -9.70 13.73 -17.11
C PHE A 261 -9.95 12.34 -16.47
N TYR A 262 -9.28 12.01 -15.39
CA TYR A 262 -9.50 10.74 -14.68
C TYR A 262 -10.90 10.62 -14.09
N ASN A 263 -11.54 11.74 -13.71
CA ASN A 263 -12.94 11.76 -13.29
C ASN A 263 -13.91 11.37 -14.42
N GLN A 264 -13.53 11.56 -15.69
CA GLN A 264 -14.33 11.08 -16.84
C GLN A 264 -14.15 9.57 -17.06
N ILE A 265 -12.98 9.00 -16.72
CA ILE A 265 -12.68 7.57 -16.92
C ILE A 265 -13.20 6.71 -15.75
N TYR A 266 -13.12 7.21 -14.55
CA TYR A 266 -13.40 6.45 -13.32
C TYR A 266 -14.80 5.79 -13.29
N PRO A 267 -15.90 6.42 -13.78
CA PRO A 267 -17.19 5.73 -13.88
C PRO A 267 -17.16 4.48 -14.77
N TYR A 268 -16.37 4.49 -15.86
CA TYR A 268 -16.21 3.32 -16.73
C TYR A 268 -15.41 2.22 -16.05
N TYR A 269 -14.42 2.59 -15.22
CA TYR A 269 -13.69 1.62 -14.40
C TYR A 269 -14.63 0.89 -13.43
N LEU A 270 -15.49 1.61 -12.72
CA LEU A 270 -16.47 1.04 -11.79
C LEU A 270 -17.53 0.19 -12.52
N ASP A 271 -18.03 0.63 -13.68
CA ASP A 271 -18.98 -0.12 -14.50
C ASP A 271 -18.34 -1.43 -15.01
N LEU A 272 -17.09 -1.38 -15.48
CA LEU A 272 -16.34 -2.57 -15.88
C LEU A 272 -16.20 -3.57 -14.72
N GLU A 273 -15.78 -3.10 -13.54
CA GLU A 273 -15.66 -3.94 -12.35
C GLU A 273 -17.00 -4.63 -12.02
N GLY A 274 -18.09 -3.88 -12.02
CA GLY A 274 -19.45 -4.41 -11.79
C GLY A 274 -19.90 -5.43 -12.82
N ARG A 275 -19.55 -5.25 -14.10
CA ARG A 275 -19.91 -6.18 -15.19
C ARG A 275 -19.09 -7.46 -15.18
N VAL A 276 -17.81 -7.38 -14.78
CA VAL A 276 -16.91 -8.54 -14.75
C VAL A 276 -17.10 -9.35 -13.47
N ALA A 277 -17.47 -8.73 -12.36
CA ALA A 277 -17.63 -9.39 -11.06
C ALA A 277 -18.52 -10.66 -11.07
N PRO A 278 -19.67 -10.72 -11.77
CA PRO A 278 -20.48 -11.93 -11.88
C PRO A 278 -19.78 -13.11 -12.56
N LEU A 279 -18.73 -12.85 -13.37
CA LEU A 279 -17.99 -13.88 -14.09
C LEU A 279 -16.89 -14.51 -13.25
N TYR A 280 -16.55 -13.93 -12.11
CA TYR A 280 -15.51 -14.45 -11.23
C TYR A 280 -15.90 -15.82 -10.64
N GLY A 281 -15.08 -16.82 -10.94
CA GLY A 281 -15.31 -18.20 -10.51
C GLY A 281 -16.24 -19.01 -11.40
N GLU A 282 -16.86 -18.43 -12.43
CA GLU A 282 -17.64 -19.15 -13.45
C GLU A 282 -16.73 -19.86 -14.46
N ILE A 283 -15.54 -19.30 -14.74
CA ILE A 283 -14.57 -19.93 -15.63
C ILE A 283 -13.89 -21.07 -14.86
N PRO A 284 -14.03 -22.34 -15.32
CA PRO A 284 -13.41 -23.48 -14.65
C PRO A 284 -11.87 -23.35 -14.64
N LEU A 285 -11.27 -23.14 -13.47
CA LEU A 285 -9.82 -23.02 -13.28
C LEU A 285 -9.15 -24.39 -13.02
N LYS A 286 -9.70 -25.50 -13.51
CA LYS A 286 -9.22 -26.86 -13.25
C LYS A 286 -7.74 -27.13 -13.59
N MET A 287 -7.06 -26.20 -14.24
CA MET A 287 -5.63 -26.34 -14.57
C MET A 287 -4.68 -25.58 -13.63
N ARG A 288 -5.17 -24.98 -12.52
CA ARG A 288 -4.32 -24.19 -11.60
C ARG A 288 -4.01 -24.86 -10.27
N GLU A 289 -4.56 -26.06 -10.01
CA GLU A 289 -4.38 -26.72 -8.71
C GLU A 289 -3.01 -27.41 -8.51
N GLU A 290 -2.17 -27.53 -9.56
CA GLU A 290 -0.91 -28.28 -9.48
C GLU A 290 0.36 -27.44 -9.29
N GLU A 291 0.31 -26.10 -9.31
CA GLU A 291 1.51 -25.25 -9.25
C GLU A 291 1.41 -24.04 -8.30
N ALA A 292 0.82 -24.16 -7.14
CA ALA A 292 1.04 -23.18 -6.09
C ALA A 292 2.22 -23.63 -5.21
N PRO A 293 3.45 -23.09 -5.38
CA PRO A 293 4.48 -23.34 -4.38
C PRO A 293 4.03 -22.70 -3.07
N CYS A 294 4.00 -23.50 -2.01
CA CYS A 294 3.85 -23.00 -0.64
C CYS A 294 4.84 -21.86 -0.41
N ALA A 295 4.32 -20.70 -0.03
CA ALA A 295 5.09 -19.56 0.44
C ALA A 295 5.46 -19.77 1.92
#